data_c7224f896a15b1c5c7187fd75440e4eb
#
_entry.id   c7224f896a15b1c5c7187fd75440e4eb
#
_cell.length_a   1.000
_cell.length_b   1.000
_cell.length_c   1.000
_cell.angle_alpha   90.00
_cell.angle_beta   90.00
_cell.angle_gamma   90.00
#
_symmetry.space_group_name_H-M   'P 1'
#
loop_
_entity.id
_entity.type
_entity.pdbx_description
1 polymer ?
#
loop_
_entity_poly.entity_id
_entity_poly.type
_entity_poly.pdbx_seq_one_letter_code
_entity_poly.pdbx_strand_id
1 'polypeptide(L)'
;MRTRVLSAGSKKNILLAARLIRSGEVVAFPTETVYGLGADATNSVAVAKVFALKERPSFDPLIVHIASFDMLPAVVSSVPESAQRLMKAFWPGPLTLVMFKSEAIPDIVTAGLPTVAVRMPSNEVALALIRETGIPIAAPSANRFGRPSPTRAEHVLEDLGGKIALILDGGATQIGVESTVLDLTCSPPVILRPGGVSREVLEGVLGEVLLPSEADEGIVRSPGQMKQHYAPKARVLLFDGEPRGRAIAAIKAKVNELKGVARVGVMVPEEETCHFGGDVVVMSPGSYNELEAVASRLFETLRGFDRAGVDYILALAPPRKGIGLAIFDRLFKAAGSQVIRVNGT
;
A
#
# COMPACT_ATOMS: atom_id res chain seq x y z
N MET A 1 -13.53 12.60 19.76
CA MET A 1 -12.16 13.19 19.91
C MET A 1 -11.88 14.06 18.69
N ARG A 2 -11.16 15.19 18.82
CA ARG A 2 -10.77 16.02 17.65
C ARG A 2 -9.39 15.58 17.16
N THR A 3 -9.30 15.13 15.91
CA THR A 3 -8.01 14.80 15.26
C THR A 3 -7.25 16.08 14.93
N ARG A 4 -5.99 16.16 15.31
CA ARG A 4 -5.09 17.27 14.99
C ARG A 4 -4.27 16.91 13.76
N VAL A 5 -4.23 17.79 12.77
CA VAL A 5 -3.30 17.69 11.62
C VAL A 5 -2.18 18.69 11.87
N LEU A 6 -0.96 18.25 12.01
CA LEU A 6 0.20 19.07 12.32
C LEU A 6 1.31 18.87 11.30
N SER A 7 1.94 19.98 10.87
CA SER A 7 3.08 19.91 9.95
C SER A 7 4.21 19.03 10.49
N ALA A 8 4.66 18.09 9.69
CA ALA A 8 5.78 17.21 9.99
C ALA A 8 7.16 17.92 9.93
N GLY A 9 7.24 19.10 9.32
CA GLY A 9 8.46 19.91 9.30
C GLY A 9 8.86 20.51 10.65
N SER A 10 8.01 20.38 11.68
CA SER A 10 8.29 20.88 13.04
C SER A 10 8.78 19.77 13.94
N LYS A 11 10.02 19.88 14.44
CA LYS A 11 10.59 18.94 15.44
C LYS A 11 9.67 18.81 16.68
N LYS A 12 9.04 19.90 17.12
CA LYS A 12 8.08 19.88 18.24
C LYS A 12 6.89 18.93 17.97
N ASN A 13 6.41 18.88 16.72
CA ASN A 13 5.30 18.01 16.35
C ASN A 13 5.72 16.54 16.27
N ILE A 14 6.95 16.26 15.80
CA ILE A 14 7.53 14.91 15.82
C ILE A 14 7.70 14.42 17.25
N LEU A 15 8.23 15.26 18.16
CA LEU A 15 8.36 14.94 19.59
C LEU A 15 7.00 14.68 20.26
N LEU A 16 5.96 15.44 19.88
CA LEU A 16 4.60 15.18 20.36
C LEU A 16 4.08 13.81 19.88
N ALA A 17 4.26 13.50 18.59
CA ALA A 17 3.88 12.23 18.01
C ALA A 17 4.60 11.06 18.69
N ALA A 18 5.92 11.20 18.93
CA ALA A 18 6.73 10.20 19.61
C ALA A 18 6.25 9.95 21.06
N ARG A 19 5.86 11.00 21.79
CA ARG A 19 5.27 10.85 23.14
C ARG A 19 3.95 10.10 23.10
N LEU A 20 3.08 10.41 22.14
CA LEU A 20 1.81 9.72 21.98
C LEU A 20 2.03 8.21 21.72
N ILE A 21 2.94 7.85 20.81
CA ILE A 21 3.27 6.44 20.52
C ILE A 21 3.80 5.75 21.80
N ARG A 22 4.76 6.36 22.51
CA ARG A 22 5.28 5.81 23.77
C ARG A 22 4.23 5.68 24.88
N SER A 23 3.18 6.50 24.87
CA SER A 23 2.04 6.36 25.80
C SER A 23 1.01 5.32 25.36
N GLY A 24 1.27 4.55 24.29
CA GLY A 24 0.38 3.53 23.75
C GLY A 24 -0.75 4.09 22.89
N GLU A 25 -0.61 5.33 22.38
CA GLU A 25 -1.53 5.92 21.42
C GLU A 25 -1.09 5.67 19.97
N VAL A 26 -2.01 5.90 19.04
CA VAL A 26 -1.82 5.68 17.59
C VAL A 26 -1.67 7.03 16.89
N VAL A 27 -0.68 7.14 15.99
CA VAL A 27 -0.39 8.34 15.19
C VAL A 27 -0.29 7.99 13.73
N ALA A 28 -0.89 8.81 12.86
CA ALA A 28 -0.67 8.70 11.42
C ALA A 28 0.54 9.55 10.98
N PHE A 29 1.39 8.99 10.13
CA PHE A 29 2.60 9.65 9.66
C PHE A 29 2.93 9.27 8.20
N PRO A 30 3.60 10.17 7.44
CA PRO A 30 3.99 9.90 6.05
C PRO A 30 5.16 8.91 5.98
N THR A 31 5.15 8.09 4.94
CA THR A 31 6.34 7.40 4.44
C THR A 31 6.57 7.80 2.98
N GLU A 32 7.62 7.30 2.32
CA GLU A 32 7.82 7.51 0.88
C GLU A 32 6.79 6.76 0.03
N THR A 33 6.14 5.74 0.59
CA THR A 33 5.14 4.90 -0.09
C THR A 33 3.72 5.41 0.11
N VAL A 34 3.19 5.27 1.31
CA VAL A 34 1.84 5.72 1.73
C VAL A 34 1.90 6.18 3.19
N TYR A 35 0.88 6.87 3.69
CA TYR A 35 0.78 7.18 5.12
C TYR A 35 0.55 5.91 5.93
N GLY A 36 1.31 5.76 7.02
CA GLY A 36 1.21 4.69 7.99
C GLY A 36 0.41 5.08 9.23
N LEU A 37 -0.32 4.13 9.83
CA LEU A 37 -0.99 4.27 11.13
C LEU A 37 -0.16 3.54 12.17
N GLY A 38 0.68 4.26 12.90
CA GLY A 38 1.72 3.69 13.75
C GLY A 38 1.35 3.56 15.22
N ALA A 39 1.78 2.43 15.77
CA ALA A 39 1.75 2.14 17.21
C ALA A 39 3.06 1.47 17.64
N ASP A 40 3.36 1.47 18.92
CA ASP A 40 4.46 0.70 19.52
C ASP A 40 4.32 -0.79 19.17
N ALA A 41 5.26 -1.33 18.39
CA ALA A 41 5.23 -2.71 17.94
C ALA A 41 5.38 -3.75 19.05
N THR A 42 5.93 -3.34 20.21
CA THR A 42 6.15 -4.21 21.39
C THR A 42 4.97 -4.20 22.36
N ASN A 43 4.00 -3.29 22.16
CA ASN A 43 2.84 -3.12 23.02
C ASN A 43 1.58 -3.68 22.36
N SER A 44 1.15 -4.87 22.77
CA SER A 44 -0.03 -5.55 22.24
C SER A 44 -1.33 -4.71 22.36
N VAL A 45 -1.47 -3.91 23.42
CA VAL A 45 -2.64 -3.04 23.63
C VAL A 45 -2.65 -1.88 22.62
N ALA A 46 -1.49 -1.27 22.35
CA ALA A 46 -1.35 -0.21 21.35
C ALA A 46 -1.61 -0.76 19.94
N VAL A 47 -1.09 -1.95 19.62
CA VAL A 47 -1.33 -2.64 18.34
C VAL A 47 -2.82 -2.99 18.18
N ALA A 48 -3.49 -3.46 19.22
CA ALA A 48 -4.94 -3.75 19.19
C ALA A 48 -5.78 -2.52 18.80
N LYS A 49 -5.36 -1.31 19.25
CA LYS A 49 -6.01 -0.05 18.82
C LYS A 49 -5.92 0.15 17.30
N VAL A 50 -4.80 -0.21 16.67
CA VAL A 50 -4.65 -0.11 15.19
C VAL A 50 -5.67 -0.99 14.48
N PHE A 51 -5.84 -2.23 14.92
CA PHE A 51 -6.84 -3.15 14.35
C PHE A 51 -8.26 -2.60 14.53
N ALA A 52 -8.60 -2.15 15.74
CA ALA A 52 -9.93 -1.60 16.05
C ALA A 52 -10.25 -0.34 15.22
N LEU A 53 -9.30 0.62 15.14
CA LEU A 53 -9.47 1.88 14.41
C LEU A 53 -9.68 1.68 12.90
N LYS A 54 -9.01 0.68 12.33
CA LYS A 54 -9.10 0.35 10.91
C LYS A 54 -10.25 -0.59 10.58
N GLU A 55 -10.88 -1.22 11.57
CA GLU A 55 -11.81 -2.34 11.37
C GLU A 55 -11.11 -3.50 10.60
N ARG A 56 -9.80 -3.71 10.92
CA ARG A 56 -8.94 -4.67 10.24
C ARG A 56 -9.10 -6.06 10.86
N PRO A 57 -9.18 -7.14 10.04
CA PRO A 57 -9.18 -8.51 10.55
C PRO A 57 -7.88 -8.85 11.29
N SER A 58 -7.98 -9.58 12.41
CA SER A 58 -6.84 -9.95 13.25
C SER A 58 -5.85 -10.93 12.60
N PHE A 59 -6.27 -11.62 11.54
CA PHE A 59 -5.43 -12.54 10.77
C PHE A 59 -4.56 -11.85 9.69
N ASP A 60 -4.65 -10.53 9.54
CA ASP A 60 -3.88 -9.76 8.55
C ASP A 60 -2.71 -9.06 9.25
N PRO A 61 -1.45 -9.60 9.18
CA PRO A 61 -0.33 -9.10 9.98
C PRO A 61 0.07 -7.67 9.63
N LEU A 62 0.94 -7.06 10.46
CA LEU A 62 1.42 -5.70 10.29
C LEU A 62 2.90 -5.69 9.87
N ILE A 63 3.32 -4.59 9.26
CA ILE A 63 4.74 -4.31 8.97
C ILE A 63 5.31 -3.51 10.14
N VAL A 64 6.45 -3.95 10.66
CA VAL A 64 7.23 -3.25 11.68
C VAL A 64 8.26 -2.35 11.01
N HIS A 65 8.27 -1.08 11.38
CA HIS A 65 9.18 -0.06 10.87
C HIS A 65 10.29 0.22 11.87
N ILE A 66 11.51 0.29 11.38
CA ILE A 66 12.74 0.61 12.13
C ILE A 66 13.44 1.83 11.52
N ALA A 67 14.34 2.47 12.26
CA ALA A 67 15.11 3.63 11.77
C ALA A 67 16.63 3.41 11.78
N SER A 68 17.09 2.27 12.27
CA SER A 68 18.50 1.84 12.23
C SER A 68 18.60 0.32 12.29
N PHE A 69 19.74 -0.21 11.87
CA PHE A 69 20.04 -1.65 11.95
C PHE A 69 20.13 -2.14 13.41
N ASP A 70 20.50 -1.27 14.35
CA ASP A 70 20.58 -1.60 15.78
C ASP A 70 19.22 -1.98 16.38
N MET A 71 18.11 -1.61 15.72
CA MET A 71 16.77 -2.00 16.14
C MET A 71 16.36 -3.41 15.67
N LEU A 72 17.10 -4.03 14.73
CA LEU A 72 16.76 -5.35 14.18
C LEU A 72 16.66 -6.46 15.24
N PRO A 73 17.61 -6.59 16.22
CA PRO A 73 17.53 -7.65 17.23
C PRO A 73 16.25 -7.61 18.09
N ALA A 74 15.63 -6.44 18.22
CA ALA A 74 14.34 -6.32 18.90
C ALA A 74 13.15 -6.83 18.06
N VAL A 75 13.35 -7.02 16.75
CA VAL A 75 12.26 -7.35 15.81
C VAL A 75 12.40 -8.76 15.23
N VAL A 76 13.62 -9.16 14.87
CA VAL A 76 13.89 -10.45 14.23
C VAL A 76 14.87 -11.28 15.05
N SER A 77 14.71 -12.61 15.02
CA SER A 77 15.57 -13.56 15.73
C SER A 77 16.90 -13.80 14.99
N SER A 78 16.90 -13.64 13.67
CA SER A 78 18.11 -13.78 12.83
C SER A 78 17.99 -13.00 11.54
N VAL A 79 19.13 -12.62 10.97
CA VAL A 79 19.21 -11.87 9.69
C VAL A 79 20.02 -12.73 8.70
N PRO A 80 19.35 -13.40 7.73
CA PRO A 80 20.05 -14.23 6.74
C PRO A 80 20.91 -13.35 5.79
N GLU A 81 21.90 -13.95 5.14
CA GLU A 81 22.80 -13.25 4.22
C GLU A 81 22.07 -12.56 3.07
N SER A 82 21.04 -13.22 2.52
CA SER A 82 20.16 -12.62 1.50
C SER A 82 19.52 -11.32 1.98
N ALA A 83 19.06 -11.28 3.24
CA ALA A 83 18.52 -10.07 3.85
C ALA A 83 19.58 -8.98 3.97
N GLN A 84 20.81 -9.31 4.40
CA GLN A 84 21.89 -8.32 4.52
C GLN A 84 22.21 -7.67 3.16
N ARG A 85 22.27 -8.47 2.07
CA ARG A 85 22.47 -7.94 0.71
C ARG A 85 21.36 -7.00 0.29
N LEU A 86 20.10 -7.37 0.53
CA LEU A 86 18.94 -6.56 0.20
C LEU A 86 18.84 -5.29 1.03
N MET A 87 19.10 -5.36 2.33
CA MET A 87 19.13 -4.20 3.22
C MET A 87 20.19 -3.20 2.79
N LYS A 88 21.38 -3.67 2.42
CA LYS A 88 22.45 -2.81 1.91
C LYS A 88 22.07 -2.10 0.61
N ALA A 89 21.30 -2.76 -0.26
CA ALA A 89 20.92 -2.23 -1.56
C ALA A 89 19.69 -1.31 -1.50
N PHE A 90 18.73 -1.57 -0.59
CA PHE A 90 17.39 -0.97 -0.66
C PHE A 90 16.91 -0.33 0.64
N TRP A 91 17.67 -0.38 1.74
CA TRP A 91 17.31 0.31 2.99
C TRP A 91 18.26 1.49 3.26
N PRO A 92 17.67 2.64 3.63
CA PRO A 92 16.25 2.96 3.77
C PRO A 92 15.52 2.97 2.43
N GLY A 93 14.27 2.41 2.38
CA GLY A 93 13.52 2.39 1.11
C GLY A 93 12.25 1.53 1.11
N PRO A 94 11.63 1.37 -0.08
CA PRO A 94 10.31 0.76 -0.25
C PRO A 94 10.37 -0.78 -0.34
N LEU A 95 11.27 -1.43 0.40
CA LEU A 95 11.38 -2.89 0.52
C LEU A 95 11.08 -3.34 1.93
N THR A 96 10.17 -4.29 2.07
CA THR A 96 9.81 -4.99 3.31
C THR A 96 10.31 -6.43 3.21
N LEU A 97 11.01 -6.92 4.22
CA LEU A 97 11.54 -8.28 4.31
C LEU A 97 10.77 -9.06 5.38
N VAL A 98 10.32 -10.26 5.04
CA VAL A 98 9.71 -11.20 6.00
C VAL A 98 10.81 -12.14 6.48
N MET A 99 10.99 -12.18 7.80
CA MET A 99 12.00 -12.99 8.51
C MET A 99 11.39 -13.58 9.78
N PHE A 100 12.07 -14.50 10.44
CA PHE A 100 11.61 -15.05 11.72
C PHE A 100 11.61 -13.97 12.80
N LYS A 101 10.50 -13.85 13.55
CA LYS A 101 10.32 -12.82 14.58
C LYS A 101 11.16 -13.09 15.82
N SER A 102 11.50 -12.02 16.55
CA SER A 102 11.99 -12.10 17.92
C SER A 102 10.85 -12.33 18.91
N GLU A 103 11.16 -12.79 20.12
CA GLU A 103 10.18 -12.96 21.22
C GLU A 103 9.58 -11.62 21.68
N ALA A 104 10.26 -10.50 21.46
CA ALA A 104 9.77 -9.17 21.84
C ALA A 104 8.59 -8.69 20.98
N ILE A 105 8.34 -9.29 19.81
CA ILE A 105 7.21 -8.96 18.95
C ILE A 105 5.99 -9.81 19.32
N PRO A 106 4.91 -9.19 19.84
CA PRO A 106 3.68 -9.89 20.22
C PRO A 106 2.99 -10.55 19.01
N ASP A 107 2.31 -11.67 19.23
CA ASP A 107 1.61 -12.43 18.20
C ASP A 107 0.55 -11.62 17.45
N ILE A 108 -0.07 -10.63 18.09
CA ILE A 108 -1.03 -9.75 17.44
C ILE A 108 -0.42 -8.96 16.26
N VAL A 109 0.88 -8.66 16.28
CA VAL A 109 1.58 -7.97 15.18
C VAL A 109 1.70 -8.88 13.97
N THR A 110 1.95 -10.17 14.20
CA THR A 110 2.25 -11.18 13.18
C THR A 110 1.05 -12.07 12.85
N ALA A 111 -0.12 -11.78 13.42
CA ALA A 111 -1.31 -12.64 13.32
C ALA A 111 -1.05 -14.09 13.77
N GLY A 112 -0.18 -14.29 14.78
CA GLY A 112 0.23 -15.60 15.28
C GLY A 112 1.30 -16.33 14.45
N LEU A 113 1.79 -15.70 13.37
CA LEU A 113 2.85 -16.30 12.55
C LEU A 113 4.21 -16.24 13.25
N PRO A 114 5.12 -17.20 12.99
CA PRO A 114 6.48 -17.19 13.51
C PRO A 114 7.38 -16.15 12.80
N THR A 115 6.85 -15.44 11.83
CA THR A 115 7.55 -14.48 10.97
C THR A 115 7.02 -13.10 11.16
N VAL A 116 7.86 -12.09 10.91
CA VAL A 116 7.52 -10.67 10.96
C VAL A 116 8.00 -9.97 9.68
N ALA A 117 7.19 -9.05 9.18
CA ALA A 117 7.53 -8.17 8.08
C ALA A 117 8.21 -6.91 8.62
N VAL A 118 9.44 -6.60 8.18
CA VAL A 118 10.26 -5.48 8.68
C VAL A 118 10.66 -4.58 7.53
N ARG A 119 10.70 -3.26 7.78
CA ARG A 119 11.11 -2.26 6.82
C ARG A 119 11.82 -1.08 7.50
N MET A 120 12.80 -0.50 6.82
CA MET A 120 13.35 0.82 7.13
C MET A 120 12.90 1.80 6.05
N PRO A 121 11.92 2.68 6.31
CA PRO A 121 11.42 3.63 5.31
C PRO A 121 12.48 4.69 5.00
N SER A 122 12.44 5.28 3.78
CA SER A 122 13.36 6.37 3.41
C SER A 122 12.82 7.77 3.70
N ASN A 123 11.56 7.90 4.13
CA ASN A 123 10.98 9.19 4.46
C ASN A 123 11.57 9.75 5.78
N GLU A 124 12.13 10.95 5.72
CA GLU A 124 12.81 11.60 6.85
C GLU A 124 11.89 11.80 8.07
N VAL A 125 10.60 12.07 7.86
CA VAL A 125 9.63 12.21 8.96
C VAL A 125 9.42 10.88 9.67
N ALA A 126 9.27 9.79 8.91
CA ALA A 126 9.12 8.46 9.47
C ALA A 126 10.37 8.06 10.26
N LEU A 127 11.56 8.25 9.70
CA LEU A 127 12.83 7.95 10.36
C LEU A 127 13.01 8.79 11.64
N ALA A 128 12.72 10.11 11.58
CA ALA A 128 12.81 10.98 12.74
C ALA A 128 11.81 10.56 13.84
N LEU A 129 10.57 10.22 13.48
CA LEU A 129 9.58 9.75 14.43
C LEU A 129 10.03 8.46 15.13
N ILE A 130 10.50 7.46 14.36
CA ILE A 130 10.96 6.18 14.90
C ILE A 130 12.19 6.39 15.82
N ARG A 131 13.17 7.23 15.41
CA ARG A 131 14.33 7.56 16.25
C ARG A 131 13.91 8.24 17.55
N GLU A 132 12.99 9.20 17.50
CA GLU A 132 12.51 9.92 18.69
C GLU A 132 11.66 9.04 19.61
N THR A 133 11.01 7.99 19.10
CA THR A 133 10.33 7.01 19.95
C THR A 133 11.32 6.08 20.64
N GLY A 134 12.43 5.74 19.97
CA GLY A 134 13.41 4.75 20.43
C GLY A 134 12.91 3.30 20.36
N ILE A 135 11.74 3.05 19.74
CA ILE A 135 11.08 1.74 19.66
C ILE A 135 10.64 1.43 18.23
N PRO A 136 10.56 0.14 17.81
CA PRO A 136 9.98 -0.23 16.53
C PRO A 136 8.49 0.13 16.46
N ILE A 137 8.03 0.57 15.29
CA ILE A 137 6.65 1.00 15.07
C ILE A 137 5.93 0.02 14.14
N ALA A 138 4.88 -0.65 14.61
CA ALA A 138 3.96 -1.40 13.77
C ALA A 138 3.01 -0.44 13.04
N ALA A 139 3.03 -0.43 11.70
CA ALA A 139 2.22 0.50 10.93
C ALA A 139 1.70 -0.11 9.62
N PRO A 140 0.41 -0.43 9.53
CA PRO A 140 -0.29 -0.59 8.26
C PRO A 140 -0.58 0.79 7.63
N SER A 141 -1.10 0.84 6.38
CA SER A 141 -1.59 2.09 5.78
C SER A 141 -2.67 2.77 6.63
N ALA A 142 -2.70 4.11 6.67
CA ALA A 142 -3.56 4.89 7.57
C ALA A 142 -4.96 5.15 6.98
N ASN A 143 -5.59 4.17 6.36
CA ASN A 143 -6.96 4.19 5.83
C ASN A 143 -7.87 3.24 6.61
N ARG A 144 -9.18 3.40 6.47
CA ARG A 144 -10.15 2.35 6.83
C ARG A 144 -9.87 1.11 6.00
N PHE A 145 -9.98 -0.07 6.60
CA PHE A 145 -9.65 -1.35 5.95
C PHE A 145 -10.39 -1.54 4.61
N GLY A 146 -9.69 -2.06 3.60
CA GLY A 146 -10.22 -2.28 2.27
C GLY A 146 -10.28 -1.05 1.35
N ARG A 147 -10.17 0.17 1.88
CA ARG A 147 -10.19 1.44 1.11
C ARG A 147 -8.85 1.73 0.42
N PRO A 148 -8.81 2.62 -0.60
CA PRO A 148 -7.56 3.07 -1.22
C PRO A 148 -6.60 3.65 -0.18
N SER A 149 -5.31 3.28 -0.25
CA SER A 149 -4.31 3.74 0.71
C SER A 149 -4.12 5.26 0.66
N PRO A 150 -3.82 5.91 1.80
CA PRO A 150 -3.68 7.36 1.85
C PRO A 150 -2.28 7.79 1.37
N THR A 151 -2.24 8.71 0.44
CA THR A 151 -1.02 9.34 -0.09
C THR A 151 -0.86 10.80 0.34
N ARG A 152 -1.83 11.32 1.10
CA ARG A 152 -1.86 12.66 1.70
C ARG A 152 -2.51 12.62 3.07
N ALA A 153 -2.24 13.64 3.90
CA ALA A 153 -2.85 13.77 5.23
C ALA A 153 -4.38 13.90 5.18
N GLU A 154 -4.90 14.55 4.13
CA GLU A 154 -6.34 14.71 3.89
C GLU A 154 -7.04 13.36 3.73
N HIS A 155 -6.41 12.38 3.04
CA HIS A 155 -6.96 11.03 2.88
C HIS A 155 -7.06 10.30 4.23
N VAL A 156 -6.08 10.51 5.11
CA VAL A 156 -6.12 9.97 6.48
C VAL A 156 -7.25 10.62 7.27
N LEU A 157 -7.43 11.94 7.13
CA LEU A 157 -8.48 12.68 7.82
C LEU A 157 -9.88 12.25 7.33
N GLU A 158 -10.05 11.99 6.02
CA GLU A 158 -11.30 11.45 5.44
C GLU A 158 -11.68 10.09 6.08
N ASP A 159 -10.71 9.19 6.29
CA ASP A 159 -10.97 7.82 6.75
C ASP A 159 -10.99 7.68 8.28
N LEU A 160 -10.11 8.40 8.99
CA LEU A 160 -9.83 8.24 10.42
C LEU A 160 -10.03 9.51 11.25
N GLY A 161 -10.55 10.59 10.65
CA GLY A 161 -10.89 11.81 11.36
C GLY A 161 -11.85 11.57 12.52
N GLY A 162 -11.57 12.16 13.67
CA GLY A 162 -12.32 11.94 14.91
C GLY A 162 -11.97 10.66 15.68
N LYS A 163 -11.24 9.73 15.05
CA LYS A 163 -10.86 8.43 15.64
C LYS A 163 -9.43 8.39 16.20
N ILE A 164 -8.50 9.18 15.63
CA ILE A 164 -7.10 9.26 16.05
C ILE A 164 -6.74 10.64 16.55
N ALA A 165 -5.75 10.73 17.44
CA ALA A 165 -5.37 11.98 18.07
C ALA A 165 -4.59 12.92 17.14
N LEU A 166 -3.70 12.35 16.30
CA LEU A 166 -2.72 13.13 15.54
C LEU A 166 -2.44 12.52 14.16
N ILE A 167 -2.34 13.40 13.18
CA ILE A 167 -1.79 13.16 11.85
C ILE A 167 -0.58 14.09 11.67
N LEU A 168 0.59 13.55 11.40
CA LEU A 168 1.74 14.31 10.93
C LEU A 168 1.61 14.52 9.41
N ASP A 169 1.45 15.77 8.99
CA ASP A 169 1.35 16.14 7.59
C ASP A 169 2.74 16.42 7.01
N GLY A 170 3.20 15.55 6.13
CA GLY A 170 4.45 15.67 5.36
C GLY A 170 4.22 15.86 3.86
N GLY A 171 2.99 16.23 3.46
CA GLY A 171 2.61 16.37 2.05
C GLY A 171 2.32 15.05 1.34
N ALA A 172 2.37 15.07 0.01
CA ALA A 172 2.14 13.89 -0.81
C ALA A 172 3.30 12.90 -0.73
N THR A 173 2.99 11.61 -0.73
CA THR A 173 3.99 10.54 -0.81
C THR A 173 4.59 10.45 -2.21
N GLN A 174 5.86 10.05 -2.31
CA GLN A 174 6.60 10.06 -3.58
C GLN A 174 6.22 8.88 -4.48
N ILE A 175 6.10 7.67 -3.91
CA ILE A 175 5.90 6.41 -4.66
C ILE A 175 4.41 6.13 -4.89
N GLY A 176 3.56 6.36 -3.90
CA GLY A 176 2.10 6.26 -4.00
C GLY A 176 1.52 4.86 -3.93
N VAL A 177 2.34 3.81 -4.05
CA VAL A 177 1.96 2.41 -3.79
C VAL A 177 2.81 1.88 -2.64
N GLU A 178 2.36 0.84 -1.95
CA GLU A 178 3.05 0.28 -0.79
C GLU A 178 4.38 -0.37 -1.17
N SER A 179 5.19 -0.67 -0.16
CA SER A 179 6.46 -1.39 -0.30
C SER A 179 6.27 -2.77 -0.92
N THR A 180 7.26 -3.22 -1.65
CA THR A 180 7.38 -4.64 -2.01
C THR A 180 7.59 -5.47 -0.74
N VAL A 181 6.87 -6.57 -0.60
CA VAL A 181 7.05 -7.51 0.51
C VAL A 181 7.65 -8.80 -0.03
N LEU A 182 8.84 -9.12 0.45
CA LEU A 182 9.60 -10.29 0.04
C LEU A 182 9.77 -11.25 1.21
N ASP A 183 9.32 -12.49 1.03
CA ASP A 183 9.49 -13.56 2.00
C ASP A 183 10.86 -14.25 1.81
N LEU A 184 11.70 -14.16 2.83
CA LEU A 184 13.03 -14.76 2.88
C LEU A 184 13.06 -16.04 3.72
N THR A 185 11.92 -16.53 4.18
CA THR A 185 11.81 -17.77 4.97
C THR A 185 11.67 -19.02 4.10
N CYS A 186 11.62 -18.83 2.79
CA CYS A 186 11.59 -19.87 1.76
C CYS A 186 12.68 -19.69 0.72
N SER A 187 12.99 -20.73 -0.04
CA SER A 187 13.98 -20.72 -1.12
C SER A 187 13.41 -21.42 -2.34
N PRO A 188 13.33 -20.75 -3.50
CA PRO A 188 13.65 -19.33 -3.73
C PRO A 188 12.76 -18.36 -2.96
N PRO A 189 13.19 -17.10 -2.73
CA PRO A 189 12.38 -16.06 -2.10
C PRO A 189 11.10 -15.74 -2.90
N VAL A 190 10.01 -15.38 -2.20
CA VAL A 190 8.70 -15.11 -2.82
C VAL A 190 8.27 -13.67 -2.58
N ILE A 191 7.89 -12.94 -3.64
CA ILE A 191 7.25 -11.62 -3.51
C ILE A 191 5.81 -11.83 -3.08
N LEU A 192 5.49 -11.62 -1.82
CA LEU A 192 4.12 -11.71 -1.30
C LEU A 192 3.23 -10.54 -1.75
N ARG A 193 3.84 -9.39 -2.03
CA ARG A 193 3.16 -8.20 -2.53
C ARG A 193 4.10 -7.39 -3.42
N PRO A 194 3.80 -7.21 -4.71
CA PRO A 194 4.52 -6.27 -5.57
C PRO A 194 4.39 -4.83 -5.04
N GLY A 195 5.42 -4.01 -5.17
CA GLY A 195 5.44 -2.65 -4.65
C GLY A 195 6.55 -1.80 -5.25
N GLY A 196 7.12 -0.87 -4.44
CA GLY A 196 8.07 0.15 -4.89
C GLY A 196 9.42 -0.39 -5.39
N VAL A 197 9.81 -1.64 -5.07
CA VAL A 197 10.96 -2.30 -5.69
C VAL A 197 10.46 -3.39 -6.62
N SER A 198 10.83 -3.33 -7.90
CA SER A 198 10.34 -4.28 -8.88
C SER A 198 10.99 -5.67 -8.76
N ARG A 199 10.33 -6.69 -9.33
CA ARG A 199 10.83 -8.06 -9.36
C ARG A 199 12.20 -8.15 -10.04
N GLU A 200 12.33 -7.49 -11.18
CA GLU A 200 13.56 -7.50 -12.01
C GLU A 200 14.76 -6.95 -11.23
N VAL A 201 14.54 -5.93 -10.41
CA VAL A 201 15.58 -5.33 -9.57
C VAL A 201 15.97 -6.28 -8.42
N LEU A 202 15.02 -6.99 -7.82
CA LEU A 202 15.29 -8.01 -6.79
C LEU A 202 16.04 -9.21 -7.37
N GLU A 203 15.65 -9.67 -8.56
CA GLU A 203 16.35 -10.75 -9.29
C GLU A 203 17.80 -10.38 -9.61
N GLY A 204 18.10 -9.11 -9.85
CA GLY A 204 19.47 -8.63 -10.04
C GLY A 204 20.38 -8.79 -8.80
N VAL A 205 19.79 -8.86 -7.59
CA VAL A 205 20.55 -9.03 -6.32
C VAL A 205 20.56 -10.48 -5.86
N LEU A 206 19.44 -11.21 -6.03
CA LEU A 206 19.24 -12.54 -5.43
C LEU A 206 19.32 -13.69 -6.45
N GLY A 207 19.19 -13.41 -7.74
CA GLY A 207 18.91 -14.38 -8.78
C GLY A 207 17.40 -14.64 -8.89
N GLU A 208 16.95 -15.87 -8.69
CA GLU A 208 15.56 -16.23 -8.82
C GLU A 208 14.69 -15.66 -7.68
N VAL A 209 13.56 -15.04 -8.06
CA VAL A 209 12.52 -14.53 -7.14
C VAL A 209 11.15 -14.91 -7.70
N LEU A 210 10.35 -15.61 -6.90
CA LEU A 210 9.03 -16.09 -7.31
C LEU A 210 7.92 -15.10 -6.99
N LEU A 211 6.81 -15.20 -7.71
CA LEU A 211 5.51 -14.65 -7.33
C LEU A 211 4.69 -15.74 -6.63
N PRO A 212 3.68 -15.39 -5.80
CA PRO A 212 2.83 -16.38 -5.15
C PRO A 212 2.18 -17.29 -6.19
N SER A 213 2.19 -18.60 -5.95
CA SER A 213 1.45 -19.57 -6.74
C SER A 213 -0.01 -19.64 -6.28
N GLU A 214 -0.90 -20.21 -7.11
CA GLU A 214 -2.29 -20.50 -6.72
C GLU A 214 -2.34 -21.49 -5.53
N ALA A 215 -1.30 -22.28 -5.31
CA ALA A 215 -1.18 -23.20 -4.15
C ALA A 215 -0.96 -22.46 -2.81
N ASP A 216 -0.53 -21.19 -2.82
CA ASP A 216 -0.35 -20.37 -1.62
C ASP A 216 -1.66 -19.68 -1.16
N GLU A 217 -2.78 -19.96 -1.82
CA GLU A 217 -4.08 -19.40 -1.46
C GLU A 217 -4.52 -19.87 -0.05
N GLY A 218 -4.76 -18.90 0.83
CA GLY A 218 -5.38 -19.15 2.16
C GLY A 218 -4.56 -18.73 3.36
N ILE A 219 -3.23 -18.60 3.26
CA ILE A 219 -2.38 -18.12 4.37
C ILE A 219 -1.95 -16.69 4.09
N VAL A 220 -2.49 -15.73 4.85
CA VAL A 220 -2.07 -14.32 4.77
C VAL A 220 -0.77 -14.14 5.53
N ARG A 221 0.37 -14.10 4.82
CA ARG A 221 1.72 -13.95 5.41
C ARG A 221 2.16 -12.49 5.50
N SER A 222 1.47 -11.59 4.80
CA SER A 222 1.79 -10.16 4.79
C SER A 222 0.56 -9.31 4.45
N PRO A 223 0.57 -7.99 4.76
CA PRO A 223 -0.52 -7.09 4.40
C PRO A 223 -0.76 -7.02 2.89
N GLY A 224 -2.03 -6.93 2.48
CA GLY A 224 -2.43 -6.73 1.09
C GLY A 224 -2.49 -8.00 0.23
N GLN A 225 -2.54 -9.20 0.84
CA GLN A 225 -2.74 -10.46 0.13
C GLN A 225 -4.22 -10.84 -0.06
N MET A 226 -5.15 -10.08 0.51
CA MET A 226 -6.58 -10.38 0.38
C MET A 226 -7.10 -10.18 -1.05
N LYS A 227 -8.05 -11.00 -1.47
CA LYS A 227 -8.67 -10.96 -2.83
C LYS A 227 -9.38 -9.63 -3.11
N GLN A 228 -9.94 -8.96 -2.10
CA GLN A 228 -10.53 -7.63 -2.21
C GLN A 228 -9.82 -6.67 -1.26
N HIS A 229 -9.17 -5.68 -1.81
CA HIS A 229 -8.47 -4.62 -1.09
C HIS A 229 -8.35 -3.37 -1.98
N TYR A 230 -8.03 -2.20 -1.41
CA TYR A 230 -7.85 -0.94 -2.14
C TYR A 230 -9.10 -0.45 -2.90
N ALA A 231 -10.28 -0.96 -2.55
CA ALA A 231 -11.51 -0.67 -3.27
C ALA A 231 -12.05 0.72 -2.94
N PRO A 232 -12.33 1.58 -3.94
CA PRO A 232 -13.15 2.76 -3.77
C PRO A 232 -14.60 2.38 -3.41
N LYS A 233 -15.49 3.35 -3.20
CA LYS A 233 -16.93 3.11 -3.03
C LYS A 233 -17.56 2.60 -4.32
N ALA A 234 -17.11 3.14 -5.45
CA ALA A 234 -17.54 2.73 -6.78
C ALA A 234 -17.06 1.31 -7.11
N ARG A 235 -17.85 0.57 -7.88
CA ARG A 235 -17.46 -0.75 -8.38
C ARG A 235 -16.40 -0.62 -9.49
N VAL A 236 -15.22 -1.19 -9.28
CA VAL A 236 -14.14 -1.19 -10.28
C VAL A 236 -14.31 -2.38 -11.22
N LEU A 237 -14.21 -2.14 -12.52
CA LEU A 237 -14.11 -3.14 -13.57
C LEU A 237 -12.77 -2.93 -14.29
N LEU A 238 -11.88 -3.92 -14.20
CA LEU A 238 -10.54 -3.86 -14.79
C LEU A 238 -10.55 -4.56 -16.15
N PHE A 239 -10.23 -3.81 -17.21
CA PHE A 239 -10.16 -4.31 -18.59
C PHE A 239 -8.70 -4.54 -18.98
N ASP A 240 -8.40 -5.74 -19.50
CA ASP A 240 -7.07 -6.16 -19.93
C ASP A 240 -7.17 -6.78 -21.33
N GLY A 241 -6.38 -6.32 -22.28
CA GLY A 241 -6.40 -6.84 -23.64
C GLY A 241 -5.30 -6.26 -24.52
N GLU A 242 -4.76 -7.14 -25.35
CA GLU A 242 -3.78 -6.78 -26.38
C GLU A 242 -4.34 -7.06 -27.79
N PRO A 243 -4.20 -6.14 -28.74
CA PRO A 243 -3.66 -4.78 -28.55
C PRO A 243 -4.58 -3.89 -27.70
N ARG A 244 -4.02 -2.89 -27.02
CA ARG A 244 -4.72 -1.98 -26.09
C ARG A 244 -6.03 -1.41 -26.65
N GLY A 245 -6.10 -1.12 -27.94
CA GLY A 245 -7.30 -0.62 -28.61
C GLY A 245 -8.54 -1.52 -28.44
N ARG A 246 -8.38 -2.83 -28.25
CA ARG A 246 -9.51 -3.76 -27.97
C ARG A 246 -10.08 -3.53 -26.57
N ALA A 247 -9.22 -3.36 -25.58
CA ALA A 247 -9.67 -3.04 -24.23
C ALA A 247 -10.39 -1.67 -24.20
N ILE A 248 -9.89 -0.68 -24.94
CA ILE A 248 -10.56 0.63 -25.11
C ILE A 248 -11.94 0.45 -25.77
N ALA A 249 -12.07 -0.36 -26.81
CA ALA A 249 -13.36 -0.64 -27.44
C ALA A 249 -14.35 -1.31 -26.48
N ALA A 250 -13.86 -2.27 -25.66
CA ALA A 250 -14.68 -2.92 -24.63
C ALA A 250 -15.12 -1.96 -23.53
N ILE A 251 -14.24 -1.04 -23.08
CA ILE A 251 -14.61 0.03 -22.15
C ILE A 251 -15.71 0.91 -22.75
N LYS A 252 -15.58 1.35 -24.02
CA LYS A 252 -16.60 2.14 -24.72
C LYS A 252 -17.95 1.40 -24.79
N ALA A 253 -17.93 0.11 -25.12
CA ALA A 253 -19.14 -0.71 -25.14
C ALA A 253 -19.81 -0.76 -23.76
N LYS A 254 -19.01 -0.93 -22.69
CA LYS A 254 -19.53 -0.95 -21.31
C LYS A 254 -20.05 0.42 -20.85
N VAL A 255 -19.42 1.52 -21.26
CA VAL A 255 -19.95 2.88 -21.03
C VAL A 255 -21.34 2.99 -21.65
N ASN A 256 -21.53 2.57 -22.91
CA ASN A 256 -22.83 2.63 -23.60
C ASN A 256 -23.89 1.76 -22.92
N GLU A 257 -23.52 0.57 -22.43
CA GLU A 257 -24.43 -0.33 -21.69
C GLU A 257 -24.92 0.32 -20.38
N LEU A 258 -24.03 1.05 -19.68
CA LEU A 258 -24.34 1.68 -18.40
C LEU A 258 -24.97 3.08 -18.54
N LYS A 259 -25.06 3.62 -19.76
CA LYS A 259 -25.62 4.94 -20.03
C LYS A 259 -27.08 5.02 -19.60
N GLY A 260 -27.38 6.06 -18.79
CA GLY A 260 -28.74 6.27 -18.24
C GLY A 260 -29.11 5.35 -17.06
N VAL A 261 -28.23 4.40 -16.70
CA VAL A 261 -28.45 3.46 -15.58
C VAL A 261 -27.58 3.80 -14.38
N ALA A 262 -26.33 4.23 -14.63
CA ALA A 262 -25.34 4.51 -13.60
C ALA A 262 -24.42 5.67 -14.00
N ARG A 263 -23.84 6.34 -12.99
CA ARG A 263 -22.78 7.34 -13.22
C ARG A 263 -21.45 6.65 -13.40
N VAL A 264 -20.86 6.79 -14.58
CA VAL A 264 -19.65 6.06 -14.97
C VAL A 264 -18.41 6.92 -14.90
N GLY A 265 -17.38 6.41 -14.21
CA GLY A 265 -16.02 6.88 -14.27
C GLY A 265 -15.18 6.02 -15.23
N VAL A 266 -14.26 6.64 -15.95
CA VAL A 266 -13.30 5.96 -16.84
C VAL A 266 -11.90 6.35 -16.41
N MET A 267 -11.09 5.34 -16.01
CA MET A 267 -9.69 5.50 -15.62
C MET A 267 -8.79 4.89 -16.69
N VAL A 268 -8.16 5.74 -17.47
CA VAL A 268 -7.26 5.37 -18.56
C VAL A 268 -6.01 6.27 -18.52
N PRO A 269 -4.88 5.86 -19.14
CA PRO A 269 -3.72 6.72 -19.26
C PRO A 269 -4.02 7.97 -20.11
N GLU A 270 -3.18 8.99 -19.98
CA GLU A 270 -3.38 10.30 -20.63
C GLU A 270 -3.59 10.19 -22.14
N GLU A 271 -2.82 9.31 -22.80
CA GLU A 271 -2.88 9.07 -24.25
C GLU A 271 -4.22 8.50 -24.75
N GLU A 272 -5.01 7.92 -23.87
CA GLU A 272 -6.30 7.30 -24.22
C GLU A 272 -7.52 8.15 -23.76
N THR A 273 -7.31 9.27 -23.06
CA THR A 273 -8.40 10.10 -22.53
C THR A 273 -9.26 10.70 -23.63
N CYS A 274 -8.66 11.03 -24.81
CA CYS A 274 -9.37 11.58 -25.97
C CYS A 274 -10.46 10.65 -26.52
N HIS A 275 -10.43 9.37 -26.20
CA HIS A 275 -11.43 8.42 -26.62
C HIS A 275 -12.75 8.48 -25.86
N PHE A 276 -12.80 9.24 -24.78
CA PHE A 276 -13.95 9.33 -23.88
C PHE A 276 -14.37 10.81 -23.67
N GLY A 277 -15.67 11.03 -23.47
CA GLY A 277 -16.26 12.35 -23.25
C GLY A 277 -17.75 12.25 -23.00
N GLY A 278 -18.46 13.36 -23.04
CA GLY A 278 -19.89 13.42 -22.75
C GLY A 278 -20.20 13.25 -21.25
N ASP A 279 -21.11 12.34 -20.91
CA ASP A 279 -21.64 12.17 -19.55
C ASP A 279 -20.76 11.32 -18.61
N VAL A 280 -19.54 10.91 -19.07
CA VAL A 280 -18.64 10.11 -18.24
C VAL A 280 -17.60 10.97 -17.53
N VAL A 281 -17.23 10.60 -16.31
CA VAL A 281 -16.16 11.23 -15.56
C VAL A 281 -14.84 10.58 -15.95
N VAL A 282 -14.00 11.27 -16.74
CA VAL A 282 -12.70 10.75 -17.16
C VAL A 282 -11.61 11.28 -16.23
N MET A 283 -10.83 10.36 -15.64
CA MET A 283 -9.64 10.71 -14.84
C MET A 283 -8.45 9.83 -15.29
N SER A 284 -7.29 10.47 -15.41
CA SER A 284 -6.03 9.79 -15.70
C SER A 284 -5.07 9.86 -14.52
N PRO A 285 -4.43 8.74 -14.13
CA PRO A 285 -3.33 8.78 -13.18
C PRO A 285 -2.01 9.23 -13.83
N GLY A 286 -1.95 9.40 -15.16
CA GLY A 286 -0.77 9.77 -15.93
C GLY A 286 -0.58 8.90 -17.18
N SER A 287 0.54 9.08 -17.87
CA SER A 287 0.90 8.29 -19.05
C SER A 287 1.45 6.90 -18.65
N TYR A 288 1.05 5.84 -19.37
CA TYR A 288 1.63 4.50 -19.16
C TYR A 288 3.07 4.36 -19.66
N ASN A 289 3.65 5.43 -20.24
CA ASN A 289 5.07 5.53 -20.51
C ASN A 289 5.87 5.99 -19.25
N GLU A 290 5.18 6.50 -18.21
CA GLU A 290 5.77 7.00 -16.95
C GLU A 290 5.09 6.33 -15.76
N LEU A 291 5.31 5.01 -15.60
CA LEU A 291 4.59 4.21 -14.60
C LEU A 291 4.85 4.63 -13.15
N GLU A 292 5.99 5.23 -12.83
CA GLU A 292 6.30 5.79 -11.52
C GLU A 292 5.35 6.97 -11.19
N ALA A 293 5.08 7.84 -12.16
CA ALA A 293 4.11 8.93 -12.01
C ALA A 293 2.69 8.39 -11.85
N VAL A 294 2.33 7.34 -12.61
CA VAL A 294 1.04 6.64 -12.47
C VAL A 294 0.88 6.05 -11.08
N ALA A 295 1.91 5.36 -10.56
CA ALA A 295 1.89 4.78 -9.22
C ALA A 295 1.64 5.85 -8.14
N SER A 296 2.32 6.99 -8.23
CA SER A 296 2.21 8.07 -7.25
C SER A 296 0.81 8.70 -7.20
N ARG A 297 0.04 8.65 -8.29
CA ARG A 297 -1.29 9.25 -8.43
C ARG A 297 -2.43 8.24 -8.36
N LEU A 298 -2.15 6.92 -8.36
CA LEU A 298 -3.16 5.87 -8.44
C LEU A 298 -4.27 6.01 -7.39
N PHE A 299 -3.91 6.06 -6.11
CA PHE A 299 -4.88 6.12 -5.03
C PHE A 299 -5.59 7.48 -4.95
N GLU A 300 -4.92 8.58 -5.30
CA GLU A 300 -5.56 9.90 -5.44
C GLU A 300 -6.63 9.86 -6.52
N THR A 301 -6.34 9.23 -7.68
CA THR A 301 -7.31 9.09 -8.78
C THR A 301 -8.51 8.25 -8.36
N LEU A 302 -8.31 7.12 -7.69
CA LEU A 302 -9.41 6.29 -7.16
C LEU A 302 -10.27 7.05 -6.14
N ARG A 303 -9.66 7.84 -5.23
CA ARG A 303 -10.39 8.71 -4.31
C ARG A 303 -11.09 9.87 -5.02
N GLY A 304 -10.51 10.36 -6.12
CA GLY A 304 -11.14 11.36 -6.99
C GLY A 304 -12.48 10.89 -7.55
N PHE A 305 -12.56 9.65 -8.00
CA PHE A 305 -13.83 9.05 -8.44
C PHE A 305 -14.86 8.93 -7.31
N ASP A 306 -14.42 8.59 -6.09
CA ASP A 306 -15.31 8.59 -4.92
C ASP A 306 -15.89 9.98 -4.64
N ARG A 307 -15.06 11.03 -4.72
CA ARG A 307 -15.51 12.44 -4.58
C ARG A 307 -16.44 12.88 -5.71
N ALA A 308 -16.19 12.36 -6.93
CA ALA A 308 -17.08 12.59 -8.07
C ALA A 308 -18.41 11.84 -7.98
N GLY A 309 -18.55 10.88 -7.04
CA GLY A 309 -19.79 10.14 -6.82
C GLY A 309 -20.19 9.24 -7.99
N VAL A 310 -19.20 8.59 -8.64
CA VAL A 310 -19.48 7.59 -9.69
C VAL A 310 -19.90 6.25 -9.07
N ASP A 311 -20.72 5.49 -9.78
CA ASP A 311 -21.15 4.15 -9.37
C ASP A 311 -20.19 3.07 -9.85
N TYR A 312 -19.59 3.28 -11.04
CA TYR A 312 -18.63 2.38 -11.66
C TYR A 312 -17.36 3.11 -12.06
N ILE A 313 -16.21 2.44 -11.94
CA ILE A 313 -14.92 2.84 -12.50
C ILE A 313 -14.50 1.77 -13.51
N LEU A 314 -14.45 2.15 -14.79
CA LEU A 314 -13.95 1.29 -15.87
C LEU A 314 -12.47 1.62 -16.05
N ALA A 315 -11.59 0.73 -15.62
CA ALA A 315 -10.15 0.96 -15.58
C ALA A 315 -9.44 0.12 -16.65
N LEU A 316 -8.49 0.73 -17.35
CA LEU A 316 -7.58 0.02 -18.25
C LEU A 316 -6.40 -0.55 -17.47
N ALA A 317 -6.07 -1.82 -17.69
CA ALA A 317 -4.93 -2.47 -17.05
C ALA A 317 -3.60 -1.86 -17.50
N PRO A 318 -2.66 -1.56 -16.58
CA PRO A 318 -1.33 -1.08 -16.92
C PRO A 318 -0.43 -2.23 -17.39
N PRO A 319 0.70 -1.93 -18.09
CA PRO A 319 1.76 -2.90 -18.35
C PRO A 319 2.27 -3.53 -17.07
N ARG A 320 2.51 -4.85 -17.05
CA ARG A 320 2.95 -5.61 -15.86
C ARG A 320 4.47 -5.70 -15.73
N LYS A 321 5.20 -4.65 -16.10
CA LYS A 321 6.66 -4.55 -16.03
C LYS A 321 7.07 -3.47 -15.04
N GLY A 322 8.16 -3.71 -14.31
CA GLY A 322 8.63 -2.77 -13.30
C GLY A 322 7.57 -2.51 -12.23
N ILE A 323 7.38 -1.25 -11.85
CA ILE A 323 6.34 -0.83 -10.89
C ILE A 323 4.90 -1.05 -11.41
N GLY A 324 4.74 -1.24 -12.73
CA GLY A 324 3.44 -1.54 -13.34
C GLY A 324 2.79 -2.81 -12.80
N LEU A 325 3.59 -3.80 -12.37
CA LEU A 325 3.08 -4.99 -11.68
C LEU A 325 2.38 -4.63 -10.37
N ALA A 326 2.92 -3.68 -9.61
CA ALA A 326 2.29 -3.20 -8.39
C ALA A 326 1.00 -2.42 -8.67
N ILE A 327 0.99 -1.56 -9.70
CA ILE A 327 -0.22 -0.82 -10.11
C ILE A 327 -1.31 -1.82 -10.51
N PHE A 328 -0.96 -2.81 -11.34
CA PHE A 328 -1.89 -3.87 -11.74
C PHE A 328 -2.45 -4.63 -10.54
N ASP A 329 -1.61 -5.06 -9.60
CA ASP A 329 -2.03 -5.76 -8.37
C ASP A 329 -3.05 -4.94 -7.56
N ARG A 330 -2.84 -3.63 -7.43
CA ARG A 330 -3.76 -2.74 -6.71
C ARG A 330 -5.11 -2.61 -7.42
N LEU A 331 -5.12 -2.43 -8.73
CA LEU A 331 -6.35 -2.36 -9.53
C LEU A 331 -7.08 -3.69 -9.58
N PHE A 332 -6.35 -4.79 -9.71
CA PHE A 332 -6.90 -6.14 -9.67
C PHE A 332 -7.65 -6.41 -8.35
N LYS A 333 -7.03 -6.11 -7.21
CA LYS A 333 -7.65 -6.25 -5.90
C LYS A 333 -8.80 -5.25 -5.67
N ALA A 334 -8.70 -4.04 -6.21
CA ALA A 334 -9.81 -3.07 -6.19
C ALA A 334 -11.02 -3.56 -6.98
N ALA A 335 -10.80 -4.34 -8.04
CA ALA A 335 -11.83 -5.00 -8.85
C ALA A 335 -12.31 -6.36 -8.27
N GLY A 336 -11.99 -6.67 -7.01
CA GLY A 336 -12.36 -7.95 -6.37
C GLY A 336 -11.65 -9.15 -6.97
N SER A 337 -10.43 -8.99 -7.42
CA SER A 337 -9.59 -10.00 -8.11
C SER A 337 -10.22 -10.53 -9.40
N GLN A 338 -10.89 -9.66 -10.14
CA GLN A 338 -11.52 -9.97 -11.42
C GLN A 338 -10.96 -9.08 -12.53
N VAL A 339 -10.73 -9.67 -13.71
CA VAL A 339 -10.28 -8.97 -14.91
C VAL A 339 -11.18 -9.36 -16.08
N ILE A 340 -11.66 -8.37 -16.80
CA ILE A 340 -12.35 -8.55 -18.08
C ILE A 340 -11.29 -8.67 -19.16
N ARG A 341 -10.95 -9.91 -19.53
CA ARG A 341 -9.96 -10.19 -20.59
C ARG A 341 -10.61 -10.04 -21.95
N VAL A 342 -10.04 -9.17 -22.77
CA VAL A 342 -10.45 -8.95 -24.16
C VAL A 342 -9.45 -9.62 -25.07
N ASN A 343 -9.58 -10.95 -25.21
CA ASN A 343 -8.71 -11.75 -26.06
C ASN A 343 -9.04 -11.50 -27.53
N GLY A 344 -7.99 -11.59 -28.41
CA GLY A 344 -8.20 -11.69 -29.83
C GLY A 344 -8.79 -13.07 -30.17
N THR A 345 -9.81 -13.10 -31.01
CA THR A 345 -10.17 -14.27 -31.80
C THR A 345 -9.10 -14.49 -32.86
#